data_b1d5ff8cb90eebe0dedade9b9dd523a3
#
_entry.id   b1d5ff8cb90eebe0dedade9b9dd523a3
#
_cell.length_a   1.000
_cell.length_b   1.000
_cell.length_c   1.000
_cell.angle_alpha   90.00
_cell.angle_beta   90.00
_cell.angle_gamma   90.00
#
_symmetry.space_group_name_H-M   'P 1'
#
loop_
_entity.id
_entity.type
_entity.pdbx_description
1 polymer ?
#
loop_
_entity_poly.entity_id
_entity_poly.type
_entity_poly.pdbx_seq_one_letter_code
_entity_poly.pdbx_strand_id
1 'polypeptide(L)'
;SSDWSSDVCSSDLVSIIVPRSNDSFLVRWASRAFFTEILEAGVKVFQFEDGLLHTKSVMVDGQLSMVGSVNLDMRSLWLNFEITVVIDDECFASDLSIVQYDYIARSTQLTLDEWEKRPFMNRVLERLCYFFSPLL
;
A
#
# COMPACT_ATOMS: atom_id res chain seq x y z
N SER A 1 -11.50 -6.54 -30.53
CA SER A 1 -10.92 -6.97 -29.25
C SER A 1 -10.08 -5.81 -28.74
N SER A 2 -10.60 -5.07 -27.80
CA SER A 2 -9.83 -4.04 -27.10
C SER A 2 -8.75 -4.76 -26.27
N ASP A 3 -7.53 -4.55 -26.67
CA ASP A 3 -6.34 -5.09 -26.01
C ASP A 3 -6.12 -4.29 -24.72
N TRP A 4 -6.69 -4.76 -23.63
CA TRP A 4 -6.56 -4.15 -22.29
C TRP A 4 -5.14 -4.28 -21.71
N SER A 5 -4.21 -4.90 -22.45
CA SER A 5 -2.86 -5.18 -22.01
C SER A 5 -1.86 -4.05 -22.27
N SER A 6 -2.21 -3.07 -23.09
CA SER A 6 -1.25 -2.04 -23.53
C SER A 6 -1.33 -0.70 -22.79
N ASP A 7 -2.42 -0.46 -22.05
CA ASP A 7 -2.61 0.77 -21.27
C ASP A 7 -2.53 0.52 -19.75
N VAL A 8 -1.73 -0.46 -19.34
CA VAL A 8 -1.43 -0.64 -17.93
C VAL A 8 -0.71 0.62 -17.45
N CYS A 9 -1.30 1.29 -16.49
CA CYS A 9 -0.67 2.41 -15.78
C CYS A 9 0.79 2.06 -15.53
N SER A 10 1.70 2.92 -15.97
CA SER A 10 3.11 2.74 -15.67
C SER A 10 3.24 2.67 -14.16
N SER A 11 3.64 1.52 -13.62
CA SER A 11 3.69 1.27 -12.17
C SER A 11 4.67 2.21 -11.45
N ASP A 12 5.56 2.87 -12.19
CA ASP A 12 6.45 3.93 -11.71
C ASP A 12 5.71 5.21 -11.30
N LEU A 13 4.43 5.37 -11.73
CA LEU A 13 3.56 6.48 -11.32
C LEU A 13 2.76 6.15 -10.05
N VAL A 14 2.77 4.90 -9.59
CA VAL A 14 2.05 4.48 -8.39
C VAL A 14 2.93 4.65 -7.16
N SER A 15 2.37 5.26 -6.13
CA SER A 15 3.01 5.42 -4.82
C SER A 15 2.11 4.84 -3.72
N ILE A 16 2.68 4.03 -2.85
CA ILE A 16 1.98 3.43 -1.71
C ILE A 16 2.64 3.89 -0.42
N ILE A 17 1.84 4.38 0.52
CA ILE A 17 2.29 4.77 1.84
C ILE A 17 1.79 3.73 2.85
N VAL A 18 2.70 3.14 3.60
CA VAL A 18 2.38 2.11 4.60
C VAL A 18 2.97 2.48 5.95
N PRO A 19 2.34 2.10 7.07
CA PRO A 19 2.96 2.28 8.37
C PRO A 19 4.20 1.39 8.53
N ARG A 20 5.28 1.92 9.08
CA ARG A 20 6.48 1.12 9.41
C ARG A 20 6.23 0.11 10.52
N SER A 21 5.43 0.48 11.51
CA SER A 21 5.02 -0.40 12.59
C SER A 21 3.52 -0.65 12.56
N ASN A 22 3.11 -1.91 12.57
CA ASN A 22 1.74 -2.36 12.81
C ASN A 22 1.66 -3.00 14.19
N ASP A 23 0.52 -2.82 14.86
CA ASP A 23 0.25 -3.40 16.19
C ASP A 23 0.20 -4.94 16.14
N SER A 24 -0.17 -5.51 15.01
CA SER A 24 -0.16 -6.96 14.81
C SER A 24 1.12 -7.43 14.10
N PHE A 25 1.88 -8.26 14.80
CA PHE A 25 3.10 -8.89 14.26
C PHE A 25 2.81 -9.70 12.98
N LEU A 26 1.74 -10.48 12.96
CA LEU A 26 1.38 -11.35 11.83
C LEU A 26 0.94 -10.55 10.61
N VAL A 27 0.12 -9.51 10.79
CA VAL A 27 -0.29 -8.62 9.69
C VAL A 27 0.91 -7.92 9.08
N ARG A 28 1.86 -7.45 9.91
CA ARG A 28 3.09 -6.82 9.44
C ARG A 28 3.92 -7.76 8.58
N TRP A 29 4.05 -9.03 8.94
CA TRP A 29 4.83 -10.01 8.20
C TRP A 29 4.12 -10.49 6.93
N ALA A 30 2.81 -10.68 6.98
CA ALA A 30 2.01 -11.05 5.81
C ALA A 30 2.03 -9.94 4.73
N SER A 31 1.86 -8.67 5.12
CA SER A 31 1.93 -7.53 4.19
C SER A 31 3.30 -7.40 3.52
N ARG A 32 4.37 -7.76 4.22
CA ARG A 32 5.73 -7.71 3.68
C ARG A 32 6.00 -8.70 2.53
N ALA A 33 5.24 -9.80 2.48
CA ALA A 33 5.38 -10.77 1.39
C ALA A 33 5.06 -10.15 0.02
N PHE A 34 4.13 -9.19 -0.04
CA PHE A 34 3.76 -8.49 -1.27
C PHE A 34 4.75 -7.42 -1.71
N PHE A 35 5.60 -6.91 -0.82
CA PHE A 35 6.49 -5.81 -1.16
C PHE A 35 7.50 -6.16 -2.25
N THR A 36 7.93 -7.41 -2.33
CA THR A 36 8.85 -7.83 -3.41
C THR A 36 8.18 -7.66 -4.76
N GLU A 37 6.98 -8.20 -4.95
CA GLU A 37 6.25 -8.12 -6.22
C GLU A 37 5.90 -6.66 -6.59
N ILE A 38 5.49 -5.87 -5.61
CA ILE A 38 5.14 -4.45 -5.79
C ILE A 38 6.37 -3.63 -6.20
N LEU A 39 7.51 -3.85 -5.55
CA LEU A 39 8.75 -3.15 -5.87
C LEU A 39 9.35 -3.57 -7.21
N GLU A 40 9.28 -4.87 -7.54
CA GLU A 40 9.68 -5.40 -8.85
C GLU A 40 8.81 -4.85 -9.99
N ALA A 41 7.52 -4.59 -9.71
CA ALA A 41 6.62 -3.91 -10.64
C ALA A 41 6.91 -2.40 -10.81
N GLY A 42 7.86 -1.81 -10.05
CA GLY A 42 8.26 -0.41 -10.14
C GLY A 42 7.43 0.54 -9.26
N VAL A 43 6.52 0.04 -8.44
CA VAL A 43 5.73 0.85 -7.50
C VAL A 43 6.64 1.44 -6.42
N LYS A 44 6.45 2.72 -6.11
CA LYS A 44 7.16 3.41 -5.03
C LYS A 44 6.49 3.11 -3.70
N VAL A 45 7.22 2.51 -2.77
CA VAL A 45 6.73 2.20 -1.42
C VAL A 45 7.38 3.13 -0.41
N PHE A 46 6.57 3.83 0.38
CA PHE A 46 6.99 4.76 1.42
C PHE A 46 6.58 4.22 2.79
N GLN A 47 7.53 4.08 3.69
CA GLN A 47 7.28 3.63 5.06
C GLN A 47 7.17 4.83 6.00
N PHE A 48 5.97 5.12 6.49
CA PHE A 48 5.71 6.20 7.42
C PHE A 48 6.30 5.91 8.80
N GLU A 49 7.08 6.87 9.36
CA GLU A 49 7.87 6.64 10.56
C GLU A 49 7.28 7.27 11.83
N ASP A 50 6.44 8.30 11.68
CA ASP A 50 5.97 9.14 12.79
C ASP A 50 4.75 8.56 13.54
N GLY A 51 4.68 7.24 13.72
CA GLY A 51 3.63 6.61 14.51
C GLY A 51 2.65 5.76 13.72
N LEU A 52 1.39 5.73 14.15
CA LEU A 52 0.35 4.92 13.54
C LEU A 52 -0.30 5.66 12.35
N LEU A 53 -0.08 5.14 11.15
CA LEU A 53 -0.83 5.56 9.96
C LEU A 53 -2.06 4.65 9.80
N HIS A 54 -3.24 5.20 10.07
CA HIS A 54 -4.50 4.43 9.96
C HIS A 54 -5.44 4.95 8.87
N THR A 55 -4.99 5.89 8.06
CA THR A 55 -5.75 6.44 6.92
C THR A 55 -5.82 5.41 5.79
N LYS A 56 -7.00 5.25 5.20
CA LYS A 56 -7.25 4.46 4.00
C LYS A 56 -7.80 5.39 2.94
N SER A 57 -6.93 5.86 2.09
CA SER A 57 -7.27 6.77 1.00
C SER A 57 -6.49 6.44 -0.26
N VAL A 58 -7.15 6.61 -1.39
CA VAL A 58 -6.54 6.49 -2.72
C VAL A 58 -6.87 7.77 -3.49
N MET A 59 -5.91 8.30 -4.21
CA MET A 59 -6.10 9.41 -5.13
C MET A 59 -5.61 9.01 -6.51
N VAL A 60 -6.40 9.29 -7.52
CA VAL A 60 -6.11 8.94 -8.91
C VAL A 60 -6.13 10.22 -9.75
N ASP A 61 -5.02 10.51 -10.40
CA ASP A 61 -4.83 11.58 -11.38
C ASP A 61 -5.25 13.00 -10.92
N GLY A 62 -5.24 13.24 -9.60
CA GLY A 62 -5.61 14.53 -9.03
C GLY A 62 -7.09 14.90 -9.14
N GLN A 63 -7.96 13.94 -9.45
CA GLN A 63 -9.39 14.13 -9.65
C GLN A 63 -10.21 13.17 -8.78
N LEU A 64 -10.00 11.86 -8.94
CA LEU A 64 -10.77 10.86 -8.22
C LEU A 64 -10.11 10.53 -6.88
N SER A 65 -10.90 10.60 -5.82
CA SER A 65 -10.48 10.24 -4.48
C SER A 65 -11.37 9.17 -3.87
N MET A 66 -10.77 8.24 -3.14
CA MET A 66 -11.46 7.23 -2.37
C MET A 66 -11.00 7.32 -0.92
N VAL A 67 -11.93 7.38 0.02
CA VAL A 67 -11.65 7.40 1.45
C VAL A 67 -12.60 6.44 2.16
N GLY A 68 -12.06 5.57 3.00
CA GLY A 68 -12.90 4.56 3.64
C GLY A 68 -12.22 3.76 4.73
N SER A 69 -12.80 2.59 4.99
CA SER A 69 -12.31 1.64 5.98
C SER A 69 -11.46 0.51 5.41
N VAL A 70 -11.46 0.32 4.09
CA VAL A 70 -10.77 -0.78 3.39
C VAL A 70 -9.27 -0.69 3.54
N ASN A 71 -8.65 -1.70 4.15
CA ASN A 71 -7.19 -1.87 4.15
C ASN A 71 -6.75 -2.64 2.89
N LEU A 72 -5.48 -2.45 2.50
CA LEU A 72 -4.83 -3.25 1.45
C LEU A 72 -4.39 -4.62 2.02
N ASP A 73 -5.35 -5.41 2.50
CA ASP A 73 -5.15 -6.76 2.98
C ASP A 73 -6.27 -7.70 2.49
N MET A 74 -5.97 -9.00 2.48
CA MET A 74 -6.89 -10.01 1.95
C MET A 74 -8.22 -10.06 2.72
N ARG A 75 -8.19 -9.80 4.00
CA ARG A 75 -9.38 -9.82 4.85
C ARG A 75 -10.32 -8.66 4.54
N SER A 76 -9.79 -7.44 4.47
CA SER A 76 -10.59 -6.25 4.13
C SER A 76 -11.15 -6.33 2.72
N LEU A 77 -10.37 -6.87 1.77
CA LEU A 77 -10.79 -6.94 0.37
C LEU A 77 -11.83 -8.05 0.10
N TRP A 78 -11.84 -9.14 0.86
CA TRP A 78 -12.62 -10.32 0.53
C TRP A 78 -13.61 -10.79 1.61
N LEU A 79 -13.37 -10.46 2.88
CA LEU A 79 -14.10 -11.05 4.00
C LEU A 79 -14.85 -10.03 4.86
N ASN A 80 -14.39 -8.79 4.94
CA ASN A 80 -15.00 -7.79 5.79
C ASN A 80 -16.08 -6.99 5.05
N PHE A 81 -17.05 -6.47 5.82
CA PHE A 81 -17.93 -5.41 5.35
C PHE A 81 -17.21 -4.07 5.51
N GLU A 82 -16.95 -3.40 4.40
CA GLU A 82 -16.18 -2.16 4.36
C GLU A 82 -17.01 -1.06 3.71
N ILE A 83 -16.72 0.18 4.09
CA ILE A 83 -17.35 1.37 3.50
C ILE A 83 -16.25 2.21 2.85
N THR A 84 -16.47 2.58 1.59
CA THR A 84 -15.62 3.51 0.86
C THR A 84 -16.48 4.55 0.19
N VAL A 85 -16.13 5.82 0.39
CA VAL A 85 -16.71 6.96 -0.32
C VAL A 85 -15.81 7.27 -1.50
N VAL A 86 -16.41 7.40 -2.67
CA VAL A 86 -15.73 7.81 -3.91
C VAL A 86 -16.14 9.24 -4.19
N ILE A 87 -15.17 10.12 -4.40
CA ILE A 87 -15.34 11.55 -4.59
C ILE A 87 -14.66 11.93 -5.91
N ASP A 88 -15.42 12.43 -6.87
CA ASP A 88 -14.94 12.96 -8.14
C ASP A 88 -14.96 14.48 -8.04
N ASP A 89 -13.87 15.06 -7.52
CA ASP A 89 -13.72 16.50 -7.32
C ASP A 89 -12.24 16.88 -7.20
N GLU A 90 -11.79 17.78 -8.08
CA GLU A 90 -10.40 18.21 -8.13
C GLU A 90 -9.96 18.99 -6.88
N CYS A 91 -10.85 19.78 -6.27
CA CYS A 91 -10.52 20.54 -5.07
C CYS A 91 -10.27 19.59 -3.90
N PHE A 92 -11.16 18.60 -3.71
CA PHE A 92 -10.97 17.57 -2.69
C PHE A 92 -9.71 16.74 -2.93
N ALA A 93 -9.47 16.33 -4.19
CA ALA A 93 -8.25 15.58 -4.55
C ALA A 93 -6.99 16.41 -4.28
N SER A 94 -7.01 17.71 -4.54
CA SER A 94 -5.91 18.63 -4.22
C SER A 94 -5.63 18.68 -2.70
N ASP A 95 -6.65 18.84 -1.88
CA ASP A 95 -6.52 18.85 -0.44
C ASP A 95 -6.02 17.51 0.11
N LEU A 96 -6.54 16.40 -0.40
CA LEU A 96 -6.08 15.06 -0.05
C LEU A 96 -4.63 14.84 -0.45
N SER A 97 -4.20 15.33 -1.62
CA SER A 97 -2.83 15.22 -2.09
C SER A 97 -1.83 15.91 -1.15
N ILE A 98 -2.19 17.08 -0.62
CA ILE A 98 -1.37 17.82 0.37
C ILE A 98 -1.11 16.94 1.59
N VAL A 99 -2.15 16.28 2.11
CA VAL A 99 -2.03 15.37 3.25
C VAL A 99 -1.15 14.15 2.90
N GLN A 100 -1.35 13.54 1.72
CA GLN A 100 -0.56 12.40 1.29
C GLN A 100 0.91 12.76 1.06
N TYR A 101 1.21 13.94 0.50
CA TYR A 101 2.58 14.43 0.35
C TYR A 101 3.25 14.72 1.70
N ASP A 102 2.52 15.21 2.69
CA ASP A 102 3.04 15.35 4.05
C ASP A 102 3.41 13.99 4.65
N TYR A 103 2.59 12.95 4.44
CA TYR A 103 2.93 11.60 4.85
C TYR A 103 4.19 11.07 4.12
N ILE A 104 4.31 11.32 2.82
CA ILE A 104 5.52 10.94 2.04
C ILE A 104 6.75 11.65 2.59
N ALA A 105 6.65 12.95 2.87
CA ALA A 105 7.77 13.74 3.41
C ALA A 105 8.28 13.23 4.77
N ARG A 106 7.41 12.56 5.54
CA ARG A 106 7.74 11.93 6.83
C ARG A 106 7.95 10.42 6.74
N SER A 107 8.16 9.91 5.53
CA SER A 107 8.36 8.48 5.25
C SER A 107 9.74 8.24 4.68
N THR A 108 10.25 7.02 4.88
CA THR A 108 11.43 6.53 4.18
C THR A 108 11.00 5.70 2.98
N GLN A 109 11.51 6.04 1.79
CA GLN A 109 11.26 5.25 0.59
C GLN A 109 12.00 3.92 0.68
N LEU A 110 11.29 2.83 0.45
CA LEU A 110 11.83 1.49 0.40
C LEU A 110 12.34 1.21 -1.03
N THR A 111 13.61 0.83 -1.16
CA THR A 111 14.19 0.41 -2.43
C THR A 111 14.27 -1.10 -2.54
N LEU A 112 14.23 -1.64 -3.77
CA LEU A 112 14.34 -3.08 -4.01
C LEU A 112 15.69 -3.62 -3.48
N ASP A 113 16.79 -2.89 -3.71
CA ASP A 113 18.12 -3.28 -3.24
C ASP A 113 18.22 -3.42 -1.71
N GLU A 114 17.62 -2.49 -0.96
CA GLU A 114 17.55 -2.57 0.50
C GLU A 114 16.64 -3.70 0.95
N TRP A 115 15.55 -3.89 0.20
CA TRP A 115 14.59 -4.94 0.48
C TRP A 115 15.17 -6.34 0.27
N GLU A 116 15.99 -6.57 -0.74
CA GLU A 116 16.64 -7.85 -1.02
C GLU A 116 17.79 -8.19 -0.07
N LYS A 117 18.48 -7.19 0.48
CA LYS A 117 19.58 -7.38 1.45
C LYS A 117 19.12 -7.89 2.83
N ARG A 118 17.81 -8.14 3.01
CA ARG A 118 17.26 -8.67 4.27
C ARG A 118 17.78 -10.07 4.59
N PRO A 119 17.92 -10.41 5.90
CA PRO A 119 18.28 -11.76 6.33
C PRO A 119 17.32 -12.83 5.76
N PHE A 120 17.87 -13.95 5.30
CA PHE A 120 17.09 -15.07 4.74
C PHE A 120 15.99 -15.57 5.70
N MET A 121 16.26 -15.58 7.01
CA MET A 121 15.26 -15.98 8.03
C MET A 121 14.00 -15.10 7.99
N ASN A 122 14.13 -13.80 7.72
CA ASN A 122 12.99 -12.91 7.58
C ASN A 122 12.13 -13.27 6.38
N ARG A 123 12.74 -13.64 5.25
CA ARG A 123 12.04 -14.07 4.04
C ARG A 123 11.26 -15.37 4.24
N VAL A 124 11.80 -16.30 5.00
CA VAL A 124 11.10 -17.56 5.36
C VAL A 124 9.90 -17.27 6.25
N LEU A 125 10.09 -16.41 7.27
CA LEU A 125 9.03 -16.04 8.21
C LEU A 125 7.88 -15.28 7.50
N GLU A 126 8.21 -14.40 6.56
CA GLU A 126 7.23 -13.69 5.71
C GLU A 126 6.35 -14.66 4.92
N ARG A 127 6.96 -15.66 4.28
CA ARG A 127 6.22 -16.68 3.52
C ARG A 127 5.33 -17.55 4.41
N LEU A 128 5.79 -17.92 5.60
CA LEU A 128 4.99 -18.66 6.57
C LEU A 128 3.79 -17.83 7.07
N CYS A 129 4.02 -16.56 7.42
CA CYS A 129 2.94 -15.66 7.84
C CYS A 129 1.94 -15.39 6.71
N TYR A 130 2.40 -15.29 5.47
CA TYR A 130 1.54 -15.15 4.30
C TYR A 130 0.58 -16.32 4.13
N PHE A 131 1.03 -17.55 4.40
CA PHE A 131 0.16 -18.74 4.33
C PHE A 131 -1.01 -18.67 5.32
N PHE A 132 -0.83 -17.97 6.46
CA PHE A 132 -1.89 -17.73 7.44
C PHE A 132 -2.67 -16.42 7.20
N SER A 133 -2.33 -15.66 6.18
CA SER A 133 -2.97 -14.35 5.87
C SER A 133 -4.50 -14.42 5.73
N PRO A 134 -5.13 -15.46 5.16
CA PRO A 134 -6.58 -15.56 5.09
C PRO A 134 -7.27 -15.72 6.45
N LEU A 135 -6.52 -16.04 7.51
CA LEU A 135 -7.04 -16.22 8.88
C LEU A 135 -6.83 -14.97 9.75
N LEU A 136 -6.15 -13.97 9.24
CA LEU A 136 -5.80 -12.72 9.92
C LEU A 136 -6.68 -11.57 9.46
#